data_4fed6c605ed59bb3e0106ab438895aad
#
_entry.id   4fed6c605ed59bb3e0106ab438895aad
#
_cell.length_a   1.000
_cell.length_b   1.000
_cell.length_c   1.000
_cell.angle_alpha   90.00
_cell.angle_beta   90.00
_cell.angle_gamma   90.00
#
_symmetry.space_group_name_H-M   'P 1'
#
loop_
_entity.id
_entity.type
_entity.pdbx_description
1 polymer ?
#
loop_
_entity_poly.entity_id
_entity_poly.type
_entity_poly.pdbx_seq_one_letter_code
_entity_poly.pdbx_strand_id
1 'polypeptide(L)'
;MKVLDESKLRDYVEQFNIDDEELYSNISNEETFNFLQKNIPLFECPDVDFERTYYFRWWTYRKHIKKTKDGYVITEFLPDVPWSGKHNTISCPAAHHYYEGRWLHNAEYLDDYSYFWLRKGGEPRLYSFWIADAFYNRYLVTLDSNPLLDLLPDLIENYNLWETGWDWKGYHIGQRKNGLFYTIDDRDGGELSIGGHGFRPTLNSFMYGDAMAISRIANLARKQDIENEYRSKASKIKNLVQDKLWDSESKFFKVLPKEGGALKDARELHGYAPWYFNMPDSGYEEAWKELM
;
A
#
# COMPACT_ATOMS: atom_id res chain seq x y z
N MET A 1 -33.35 -12.53 11.48
CA MET A 1 -32.10 -13.07 12.05
C MET A 1 -31.25 -11.87 12.43
N LYS A 2 -31.02 -11.60 13.71
CA LYS A 2 -30.14 -10.51 14.16
C LYS A 2 -28.72 -11.03 14.03
N VAL A 3 -27.93 -10.49 13.13
CA VAL A 3 -26.60 -11.03 12.82
C VAL A 3 -25.59 -10.53 13.84
N LEU A 4 -25.52 -9.21 14.09
CA LEU A 4 -24.66 -8.60 15.11
C LEU A 4 -25.37 -7.44 15.79
N ASP A 5 -24.91 -7.04 16.99
CA ASP A 5 -25.51 -5.97 17.77
C ASP A 5 -24.75 -4.64 17.59
N GLU A 6 -25.45 -3.65 17.03
CA GLU A 6 -24.88 -2.30 16.82
C GLU A 6 -24.65 -1.52 18.12
N SER A 7 -25.21 -1.99 19.26
CA SER A 7 -25.01 -1.32 20.55
C SER A 7 -23.54 -1.29 20.96
N LYS A 8 -22.81 -2.38 20.71
CA LYS A 8 -21.37 -2.43 20.98
C LYS A 8 -20.59 -1.39 20.19
N LEU A 9 -20.92 -1.20 18.89
CA LEU A 9 -20.30 -0.16 18.08
C LEU A 9 -20.54 1.24 18.70
N ARG A 10 -21.76 1.50 19.18
CA ARG A 10 -22.09 2.77 19.83
C ARG A 10 -21.26 2.99 21.08
N ASP A 11 -21.20 1.97 21.95
CA ASP A 11 -20.42 2.04 23.20
C ASP A 11 -18.94 2.30 22.95
N TYR A 12 -18.34 1.66 21.94
CA TYR A 12 -16.96 1.91 21.53
C TYR A 12 -16.76 3.33 21.01
N VAL A 13 -17.64 3.82 20.14
CA VAL A 13 -17.54 5.19 19.61
C VAL A 13 -17.65 6.23 20.72
N GLU A 14 -18.60 6.06 21.67
CA GLU A 14 -18.75 6.94 22.80
C GLU A 14 -17.48 6.95 23.67
N GLN A 15 -16.89 5.79 23.95
CA GLN A 15 -15.64 5.69 24.69
C GLN A 15 -14.47 6.40 23.98
N PHE A 16 -14.34 6.20 22.65
CA PHE A 16 -13.24 6.80 21.88
C PHE A 16 -13.37 8.33 21.77
N ASN A 17 -14.58 8.86 21.86
CA ASN A 17 -14.83 10.30 21.80
C ASN A 17 -14.55 11.04 23.12
N ILE A 18 -14.50 10.34 24.28
CA ILE A 18 -14.40 10.99 25.60
C ILE A 18 -13.13 11.85 25.73
N ASP A 19 -11.98 11.31 25.34
CA ASP A 19 -10.67 11.96 25.49
C ASP A 19 -10.04 12.31 24.15
N ASP A 20 -10.86 12.48 23.09
CA ASP A 20 -10.37 12.79 21.75
C ASP A 20 -10.02 14.29 21.61
N GLU A 21 -8.93 14.56 20.89
CA GLU A 21 -8.49 15.92 20.54
C GLU A 21 -9.40 16.61 19.51
N GLU A 22 -10.46 15.95 19.05
CA GLU A 22 -11.41 16.42 18.01
C GLU A 22 -10.72 16.81 16.69
N LEU A 23 -9.60 16.17 16.38
CA LEU A 23 -8.90 16.32 15.11
C LEU A 23 -9.49 15.38 14.07
N TYR A 24 -10.11 15.93 13.04
CA TYR A 24 -10.67 15.19 11.90
C TYR A 24 -10.75 16.07 10.65
N SER A 25 -10.81 15.46 9.48
CA SER A 25 -10.85 16.21 8.22
C SER A 25 -12.26 16.55 7.74
N ASN A 26 -13.21 15.61 7.81
CA ASN A 26 -14.56 15.79 7.24
C ASN A 26 -15.68 15.22 8.10
N ILE A 27 -15.47 14.11 8.78
CA ILE A 27 -16.49 13.41 9.55
C ILE A 27 -16.24 13.66 11.04
N SER A 28 -17.13 14.39 11.69
CA SER A 28 -16.99 14.79 13.10
C SER A 28 -17.19 13.61 14.07
N ASN A 29 -16.84 13.84 15.35
CA ASN A 29 -17.10 12.86 16.40
C ASN A 29 -18.58 12.57 16.58
N GLU A 30 -19.45 13.56 16.43
CA GLU A 30 -20.91 13.41 16.50
C GLU A 30 -21.45 12.54 15.36
N GLU A 31 -20.86 12.63 14.17
CA GLU A 31 -21.27 11.89 12.99
C GLU A 31 -20.71 10.46 12.96
N THR A 32 -19.70 10.17 13.78
CA THR A 32 -18.90 8.93 13.70
C THR A 32 -19.76 7.67 13.79
N PHE A 33 -20.66 7.57 14.77
CA PHE A 33 -21.51 6.39 14.91
C PHE A 33 -22.33 6.13 13.64
N ASN A 34 -23.00 7.15 13.14
CA ASN A 34 -23.83 7.03 11.93
C ASN A 34 -23.01 6.71 10.69
N PHE A 35 -21.79 7.24 10.59
CA PHE A 35 -20.87 6.93 9.50
C PHE A 35 -20.42 5.45 9.57
N LEU A 36 -19.94 5.00 10.71
CA LEU A 36 -19.42 3.64 10.85
C LEU A 36 -20.54 2.61 10.67
N GLN A 37 -21.71 2.81 11.28
CA GLN A 37 -22.87 1.93 11.14
C GLN A 37 -23.24 1.68 9.67
N LYS A 38 -23.11 2.69 8.82
CA LYS A 38 -23.47 2.61 7.40
C LYS A 38 -22.36 2.06 6.50
N ASN A 39 -21.10 2.24 6.92
CA ASN A 39 -19.98 2.09 5.98
C ASN A 39 -19.04 0.94 6.30
N ILE A 40 -19.06 0.36 7.50
CA ILE A 40 -18.12 -0.70 7.85
C ILE A 40 -18.81 -2.04 8.08
N PRO A 41 -18.15 -3.17 7.82
CA PRO A 41 -18.60 -4.46 8.32
C PRO A 41 -18.60 -4.47 9.86
N LEU A 42 -19.68 -4.95 10.47
CA LEU A 42 -19.69 -5.17 11.91
C LEU A 42 -18.86 -6.42 12.24
N PHE A 43 -18.20 -6.37 13.40
CA PHE A 43 -17.32 -7.43 13.86
C PHE A 43 -17.58 -7.76 15.32
N GLU A 44 -17.57 -9.04 15.66
CA GLU A 44 -17.68 -9.53 17.03
C GLU A 44 -16.64 -10.62 17.26
N CYS A 45 -15.91 -10.51 18.36
CA CYS A 45 -14.85 -11.44 18.72
C CYS A 45 -14.91 -11.75 20.22
N PRO A 46 -14.62 -12.99 20.65
CA PRO A 46 -14.50 -13.32 22.08
C PRO A 46 -13.39 -12.56 22.81
N ASP A 47 -12.35 -12.15 22.09
CA ASP A 47 -11.28 -11.29 22.57
C ASP A 47 -11.72 -9.83 22.46
N VAL A 48 -12.03 -9.21 23.61
CA VAL A 48 -12.53 -7.84 23.72
C VAL A 48 -11.52 -6.80 23.26
N ASP A 49 -10.22 -7.02 23.49
CA ASP A 49 -9.16 -6.08 23.10
C ASP A 49 -9.00 -6.11 21.57
N PHE A 50 -9.14 -7.27 20.97
CA PHE A 50 -9.13 -7.40 19.51
C PHE A 50 -10.35 -6.72 18.87
N GLU A 51 -11.55 -6.95 19.41
CA GLU A 51 -12.78 -6.29 18.96
C GLU A 51 -12.70 -4.77 19.11
N ARG A 52 -12.22 -4.28 20.27
CA ARG A 52 -12.00 -2.85 20.52
C ARG A 52 -11.01 -2.26 19.52
N THR A 53 -9.90 -2.93 19.24
CA THR A 53 -8.89 -2.49 18.28
C THR A 53 -9.47 -2.39 16.87
N TYR A 54 -10.31 -3.34 16.44
CA TYR A 54 -10.99 -3.28 15.16
C TYR A 54 -11.83 -2.00 15.00
N TYR A 55 -12.69 -1.69 15.99
CA TYR A 55 -13.53 -0.48 15.93
C TYR A 55 -12.72 0.79 16.10
N PHE A 56 -11.65 0.78 16.89
CA PHE A 56 -10.73 1.90 17.02
C PHE A 56 -10.02 2.23 15.69
N ARG A 57 -9.60 1.21 14.92
CA ARG A 57 -9.04 1.42 13.59
C ARG A 57 -10.02 2.14 12.66
N TRP A 58 -11.26 1.74 12.61
CA TRP A 58 -12.29 2.41 11.81
C TRP A 58 -12.63 3.82 12.33
N TRP A 59 -12.65 3.98 13.63
CA TRP A 59 -12.87 5.29 14.26
C TRP A 59 -11.72 6.26 13.90
N THR A 60 -10.46 5.82 13.87
CA THR A 60 -9.33 6.63 13.40
C THR A 60 -9.36 6.83 11.88
N TYR A 61 -9.62 5.79 11.08
CA TYR A 61 -9.65 5.87 9.63
C TYR A 61 -10.62 6.97 9.13
N ARG A 62 -11.81 7.08 9.72
CA ARG A 62 -12.79 8.12 9.33
C ARG A 62 -12.26 9.54 9.52
N LYS A 63 -11.39 9.78 10.50
CA LYS A 63 -10.77 11.10 10.75
C LYS A 63 -9.94 11.57 9.56
N HIS A 64 -9.34 10.65 8.84
CA HIS A 64 -8.45 10.89 7.71
C HIS A 64 -9.18 10.99 6.36
N ILE A 65 -10.47 10.67 6.29
CA ILE A 65 -11.27 10.88 5.08
C ILE A 65 -11.49 12.38 4.88
N LYS A 66 -10.88 12.94 3.83
CA LYS A 66 -10.95 14.38 3.51
C LYS A 66 -11.70 14.61 2.21
N LYS A 67 -12.76 15.41 2.24
CA LYS A 67 -13.45 15.86 1.04
C LYS A 67 -12.73 17.06 0.45
N THR A 68 -12.41 17.00 -0.83
CA THR A 68 -11.68 18.05 -1.55
C THR A 68 -12.39 18.43 -2.85
N LYS A 69 -11.90 19.45 -3.54
CA LYS A 69 -12.40 19.79 -4.87
C LYS A 69 -12.11 18.71 -5.94
N ASP A 70 -11.15 17.83 -5.66
CA ASP A 70 -10.73 16.74 -6.55
C ASP A 70 -11.38 15.40 -6.17
N GLY A 71 -12.32 15.39 -5.23
CA GLY A 71 -12.97 14.22 -4.66
C GLY A 71 -12.46 13.87 -3.27
N TYR A 72 -12.80 12.70 -2.78
CA TYR A 72 -12.31 12.22 -1.49
C TYR A 72 -10.85 11.74 -1.59
N VAL A 73 -10.08 12.03 -0.53
CA VAL A 73 -8.73 11.51 -0.32
C VAL A 73 -8.60 10.99 1.10
N ILE A 74 -7.61 10.14 1.35
CA ILE A 74 -7.23 9.71 2.68
C ILE A 74 -5.91 10.38 3.03
N THR A 75 -5.88 11.12 4.14
CA THR A 75 -4.68 11.84 4.61
C THR A 75 -3.83 10.94 5.51
N GLU A 76 -2.55 11.24 5.62
CA GLU A 76 -1.66 10.61 6.60
C GLU A 76 -1.64 11.36 7.92
N PHE A 77 -1.66 12.69 7.86
CA PHE A 77 -1.45 13.55 9.03
C PHE A 77 -2.72 14.31 9.41
N LEU A 78 -2.90 14.55 10.70
CA LEU A 78 -3.84 15.46 11.32
C LEU A 78 -3.14 16.20 12.47
N PRO A 79 -3.06 17.55 12.40
CA PRO A 79 -3.48 18.44 11.31
C PRO A 79 -2.61 18.32 10.05
N ASP A 80 -2.97 19.08 9.01
CA ASP A 80 -2.20 19.15 7.77
C ASP A 80 -0.74 19.59 8.04
N VAL A 81 0.22 19.00 7.34
CA VAL A 81 1.66 19.29 7.47
C VAL A 81 2.24 19.88 6.18
N PRO A 82 3.27 20.77 6.26
CA PRO A 82 3.75 21.49 5.10
C PRO A 82 4.60 20.65 4.12
N TRP A 83 5.04 19.48 4.51
CA TRP A 83 5.86 18.58 3.67
C TRP A 83 5.05 17.50 2.96
N SER A 84 3.76 17.36 3.23
CA SER A 84 2.88 16.45 2.51
C SER A 84 2.55 16.98 1.11
N GLY A 85 2.08 16.11 0.23
CA GLY A 85 1.63 16.45 -1.10
C GLY A 85 0.27 17.16 -1.11
N LYS A 86 -0.29 17.30 -2.30
CA LYS A 86 -1.59 17.93 -2.51
C LYS A 86 -2.66 17.31 -1.59
N HIS A 87 -3.46 18.17 -0.95
CA HIS A 87 -4.52 17.78 -0.01
C HIS A 87 -4.04 17.03 1.25
N ASN A 88 -2.79 17.20 1.64
CA ASN A 88 -2.18 16.51 2.78
C ASN A 88 -2.06 15.00 2.58
N THR A 89 -1.82 14.56 1.34
CA THR A 89 -1.59 13.15 1.02
C THR A 89 -0.10 12.84 0.90
N ILE A 90 0.24 11.58 1.13
CA ILE A 90 1.58 11.03 0.91
C ILE A 90 1.45 9.61 0.38
N SER A 91 2.28 9.22 -0.59
CA SER A 91 2.12 7.91 -1.27
C SER A 91 2.60 6.72 -0.44
N CYS A 92 3.52 6.93 0.50
CA CYS A 92 4.08 5.87 1.33
C CYS A 92 3.02 4.99 2.02
N PRO A 93 2.03 5.53 2.78
CA PRO A 93 0.99 4.74 3.43
C PRO A 93 -0.21 4.41 2.54
N ALA A 94 -0.28 4.98 1.33
CA ALA A 94 -1.52 4.96 0.53
C ALA A 94 -2.05 3.56 0.25
N ALA A 95 -1.18 2.58 -0.03
CA ALA A 95 -1.63 1.20 -0.24
C ALA A 95 -2.28 0.60 1.02
N HIS A 96 -1.78 0.92 2.20
CA HIS A 96 -2.41 0.49 3.46
C HIS A 96 -3.79 1.11 3.63
N HIS A 97 -3.98 2.39 3.22
CA HIS A 97 -5.30 3.02 3.19
C HIS A 97 -6.30 2.24 2.32
N TYR A 98 -5.85 1.69 1.16
CA TYR A 98 -6.70 0.84 0.32
C TYR A 98 -6.99 -0.51 0.96
N TYR A 99 -6.01 -1.15 1.56
CA TYR A 99 -6.20 -2.46 2.19
C TYR A 99 -7.15 -2.41 3.38
N GLU A 100 -7.17 -1.32 4.11
CA GLU A 100 -8.12 -1.08 5.18
C GLU A 100 -9.47 -0.59 4.61
N GLY A 101 -9.46 0.47 3.82
CA GLY A 101 -10.65 1.13 3.30
C GLY A 101 -11.45 0.33 2.27
N ARG A 102 -10.87 -0.72 1.66
CA ARG A 102 -11.57 -1.56 0.67
C ARG A 102 -12.87 -2.22 1.21
N TRP A 103 -13.01 -2.29 2.53
CA TRP A 103 -14.18 -2.83 3.20
C TRP A 103 -15.27 -1.78 3.47
N LEU A 104 -15.03 -0.50 3.15
CA LEU A 104 -16.09 0.52 3.21
C LEU A 104 -17.19 0.19 2.21
N HIS A 105 -18.45 0.28 2.66
CA HIS A 105 -19.61 0.02 1.82
C HIS A 105 -19.79 1.08 0.73
N ASN A 106 -19.51 2.36 1.03
CA ASN A 106 -19.50 3.41 0.02
C ASN A 106 -18.17 3.39 -0.75
N ALA A 107 -18.25 2.95 -1.98
CA ALA A 107 -17.11 2.83 -2.89
C ALA A 107 -16.48 4.19 -3.27
N GLU A 108 -17.25 5.29 -3.22
CA GLU A 108 -16.85 6.63 -3.68
C GLU A 108 -15.54 7.10 -3.01
N TYR A 109 -15.33 6.79 -1.73
CA TYR A 109 -14.13 7.22 -1.02
C TYR A 109 -12.84 6.75 -1.66
N LEU A 110 -12.77 5.49 -2.03
CA LEU A 110 -11.58 4.92 -2.67
C LEU A 110 -11.57 5.07 -4.19
N ASP A 111 -12.74 5.21 -4.85
CA ASP A 111 -12.81 5.55 -6.27
C ASP A 111 -12.21 6.93 -6.51
N ASP A 112 -12.69 7.95 -5.80
CA ASP A 112 -12.15 9.29 -5.88
C ASP A 112 -10.64 9.32 -5.56
N TYR A 113 -10.23 8.59 -4.53
CA TYR A 113 -8.81 8.50 -4.14
C TYR A 113 -7.95 7.85 -5.22
N SER A 114 -8.50 6.89 -5.98
CA SER A 114 -7.81 6.27 -7.12
C SER A 114 -7.60 7.26 -8.27
N TYR A 115 -8.65 7.99 -8.64
CA TYR A 115 -8.55 9.05 -9.64
C TYR A 115 -7.63 10.20 -9.19
N PHE A 116 -7.64 10.53 -7.89
CA PHE A 116 -6.73 11.54 -7.34
C PHE A 116 -5.27 11.17 -7.59
N TRP A 117 -4.86 9.95 -7.26
CA TRP A 117 -3.47 9.52 -7.42
C TRP A 117 -2.98 9.56 -8.86
N LEU A 118 -3.80 9.18 -9.81
CA LEU A 118 -3.38 9.00 -11.20
C LEU A 118 -3.70 10.18 -12.11
N ARG A 119 -4.78 10.95 -11.83
CA ARG A 119 -5.30 11.97 -12.77
C ARG A 119 -5.53 13.35 -12.17
N LYS A 120 -5.52 13.49 -10.84
CA LYS A 120 -5.90 14.76 -10.18
C LYS A 120 -4.79 15.37 -9.33
N GLY A 121 -3.55 15.02 -9.59
CA GLY A 121 -2.36 15.63 -9.01
C GLY A 121 -1.84 14.97 -7.74
N GLY A 122 -2.16 13.71 -7.50
CA GLY A 122 -1.40 12.86 -6.60
C GLY A 122 0.02 12.61 -7.13
N GLU A 123 0.94 12.31 -6.24
CA GLU A 123 2.34 12.04 -6.56
C GLU A 123 2.68 10.58 -6.22
N PRO A 124 2.18 9.58 -7.00
CA PRO A 124 2.24 8.16 -6.64
C PRO A 124 3.66 7.58 -6.60
N ARG A 125 4.66 8.29 -7.14
CA ARG A 125 6.06 7.88 -7.16
C ARG A 125 6.96 8.71 -6.22
N LEU A 126 6.37 9.62 -5.45
CA LEU A 126 7.17 10.40 -4.48
C LEU A 126 7.80 9.49 -3.43
N TYR A 127 7.09 8.44 -3.04
CA TYR A 127 7.58 7.32 -2.24
C TYR A 127 7.22 5.99 -2.91
N SER A 128 7.85 4.91 -2.50
CA SER A 128 7.50 3.55 -2.94
C SER A 128 6.05 3.22 -2.60
N PHE A 129 5.26 2.88 -3.61
CA PHE A 129 3.83 2.62 -3.49
C PHE A 129 3.39 1.53 -4.48
N TRP A 130 2.72 0.48 -4.01
CA TRP A 130 2.19 -0.63 -4.82
C TRP A 130 0.74 -0.36 -5.22
N ILE A 131 0.58 0.66 -6.08
CA ILE A 131 -0.71 1.25 -6.43
C ILE A 131 -1.62 0.30 -7.20
N ALA A 132 -1.08 -0.45 -8.17
CA ALA A 132 -1.88 -1.36 -8.99
C ALA A 132 -2.38 -2.55 -8.18
N ASP A 133 -1.55 -3.09 -7.29
CA ASP A 133 -1.95 -4.17 -6.39
C ASP A 133 -3.03 -3.69 -5.40
N ALA A 134 -2.87 -2.49 -4.84
CA ALA A 134 -3.85 -1.89 -3.94
C ALA A 134 -5.23 -1.74 -4.61
N PHE A 135 -5.27 -1.24 -5.85
CA PHE A 135 -6.52 -1.09 -6.61
C PHE A 135 -7.14 -2.43 -6.99
N TYR A 136 -6.32 -3.41 -7.38
CA TYR A 136 -6.80 -4.75 -7.67
C TYR A 136 -7.39 -5.42 -6.42
N ASN A 137 -6.77 -5.25 -5.26
CA ASN A 137 -7.27 -5.80 -3.99
C ASN A 137 -8.59 -5.14 -3.53
N ARG A 138 -8.82 -3.87 -3.86
CA ARG A 138 -10.13 -3.25 -3.68
C ARG A 138 -11.20 -3.91 -4.58
N TYR A 139 -10.87 -4.13 -5.85
CA TYR A 139 -11.76 -4.84 -6.77
C TYR A 139 -12.15 -6.23 -6.24
N LEU A 140 -11.25 -6.98 -5.62
CA LEU A 140 -11.55 -8.31 -5.08
C LEU A 140 -12.64 -8.28 -3.97
N VAL A 141 -12.87 -7.13 -3.34
CA VAL A 141 -13.94 -6.95 -2.35
C VAL A 141 -15.23 -6.44 -3.00
N THR A 142 -15.13 -5.43 -3.86
CA THR A 142 -16.30 -4.77 -4.45
C THR A 142 -16.88 -5.51 -5.66
N LEU A 143 -16.05 -6.26 -6.37
CA LEU A 143 -16.34 -6.89 -7.67
C LEU A 143 -16.75 -5.90 -8.78
N ASP A 144 -16.65 -4.57 -8.52
CA ASP A 144 -16.82 -3.55 -9.55
C ASP A 144 -15.49 -3.32 -10.27
N SER A 145 -15.43 -3.78 -11.52
CA SER A 145 -14.25 -3.63 -12.36
C SER A 145 -14.18 -2.30 -13.11
N ASN A 146 -15.25 -1.50 -13.14
CA ASN A 146 -15.28 -0.31 -14.00
C ASN A 146 -14.20 0.71 -13.69
N PRO A 147 -13.99 1.17 -12.42
CA PRO A 147 -12.91 2.11 -12.11
C PRO A 147 -11.53 1.52 -12.42
N LEU A 148 -11.36 0.22 -12.14
CA LEU A 148 -10.10 -0.47 -12.34
C LEU A 148 -9.71 -0.57 -13.81
N LEU A 149 -10.67 -0.90 -14.68
CA LEU A 149 -10.45 -1.01 -16.12
C LEU A 149 -10.23 0.36 -16.77
N ASP A 150 -10.92 1.39 -16.30
CA ASP A 150 -10.73 2.77 -16.75
C ASP A 150 -9.32 3.29 -16.43
N LEU A 151 -8.75 2.90 -15.26
CA LEU A 151 -7.43 3.31 -14.82
C LEU A 151 -6.28 2.40 -15.30
N LEU A 152 -6.56 1.32 -16.02
CA LEU A 152 -5.51 0.42 -16.50
C LEU A 152 -4.43 1.13 -17.35
N PRO A 153 -4.74 2.05 -18.28
CA PRO A 153 -3.71 2.79 -19.02
C PRO A 153 -2.81 3.63 -18.09
N ASP A 154 -3.39 4.26 -17.09
CA ASP A 154 -2.66 5.10 -16.12
C ASP A 154 -1.75 4.25 -15.22
N LEU A 155 -2.20 3.07 -14.81
CA LEU A 155 -1.38 2.11 -14.04
C LEU A 155 -0.18 1.62 -14.86
N ILE A 156 -0.39 1.33 -16.14
CA ILE A 156 0.66 0.98 -17.09
C ILE A 156 1.68 2.12 -17.23
N GLU A 157 1.21 3.34 -17.41
CA GLU A 157 2.07 4.53 -17.50
C GLU A 157 2.87 4.72 -16.21
N ASN A 158 2.22 4.64 -15.06
CA ASN A 158 2.89 4.76 -13.75
C ASN A 158 4.00 3.70 -13.58
N TYR A 159 3.73 2.46 -13.99
CA TYR A 159 4.73 1.38 -13.95
C TYR A 159 5.93 1.68 -14.87
N ASN A 160 5.67 2.10 -16.10
CA ASN A 160 6.72 2.44 -17.08
C ASN A 160 7.57 3.63 -16.62
N LEU A 161 6.99 4.58 -15.89
CA LEU A 161 7.72 5.68 -15.28
C LEU A 161 8.65 5.23 -14.13
N TRP A 162 8.32 4.16 -13.40
CA TRP A 162 9.25 3.48 -12.50
C TRP A 162 10.40 2.79 -13.25
N GLU A 163 10.13 2.17 -14.40
CA GLU A 163 11.17 1.56 -15.24
C GLU A 163 12.12 2.63 -15.82
N THR A 164 11.59 3.74 -16.28
CA THR A 164 12.39 4.88 -16.77
C THR A 164 13.21 5.52 -15.65
N GLY A 165 12.61 5.66 -14.47
CA GLY A 165 13.20 6.33 -13.31
C GLY A 165 13.24 7.85 -13.43
N TRP A 166 13.67 8.50 -12.34
CA TRP A 166 13.84 9.96 -12.27
C TRP A 166 14.94 10.33 -11.28
N ASP A 167 15.45 11.57 -11.38
CA ASP A 167 16.47 12.06 -10.46
C ASP A 167 15.84 12.77 -9.25
N TRP A 168 16.27 12.35 -8.07
CA TRP A 168 15.92 12.96 -6.80
C TRP A 168 17.18 13.33 -6.03
N LYS A 169 17.45 14.63 -5.85
CA LYS A 169 18.61 15.13 -5.10
C LYS A 169 19.94 14.42 -5.45
N GLY A 170 20.17 14.15 -6.72
CA GLY A 170 21.36 13.44 -7.22
C GLY A 170 21.29 11.91 -7.20
N TYR A 171 20.19 11.33 -6.72
CA TYR A 171 19.93 9.90 -6.83
C TYR A 171 18.97 9.63 -7.97
N HIS A 172 19.34 8.77 -8.89
CA HIS A 172 18.40 8.29 -9.89
C HIS A 172 17.62 7.11 -9.31
N ILE A 173 16.35 7.28 -9.02
CA ILE A 173 15.41 6.28 -8.51
C ILE A 173 14.74 5.59 -9.70
N GLY A 174 14.57 4.27 -9.64
CA GLY A 174 13.95 3.48 -10.71
C GLY A 174 14.78 2.27 -11.13
N GLN A 175 14.37 1.64 -12.25
CA GLN A 175 15.02 0.42 -12.71
C GLN A 175 16.43 0.68 -13.23
N ARG A 176 17.32 -0.27 -12.97
CA ARG A 176 18.71 -0.22 -13.42
C ARG A 176 19.00 -1.31 -14.46
N LYS A 177 20.16 -1.22 -15.11
CA LYS A 177 20.60 -2.18 -16.14
C LYS A 177 20.61 -3.64 -15.66
N ASN A 178 20.73 -3.88 -14.36
CA ASN A 178 20.64 -5.21 -13.76
C ASN A 178 19.20 -5.74 -13.62
N GLY A 179 18.21 -4.94 -13.98
CA GLY A 179 16.78 -5.28 -13.92
C GLY A 179 16.10 -5.04 -12.58
N LEU A 180 16.84 -4.74 -11.50
CA LEU A 180 16.29 -4.36 -10.21
C LEU A 180 15.99 -2.88 -10.11
N PHE A 181 15.05 -2.51 -9.25
CA PHE A 181 14.69 -1.12 -8.93
C PHE A 181 15.51 -0.61 -7.77
N TYR A 182 16.17 0.52 -8.00
CA TYR A 182 16.96 1.24 -7.00
C TYR A 182 16.14 2.34 -6.35
N THR A 183 16.26 2.49 -5.03
CA THR A 183 15.71 3.62 -4.29
C THR A 183 16.60 4.02 -3.11
N ILE A 184 16.32 5.16 -2.52
CA ILE A 184 16.90 5.58 -1.24
C ILE A 184 15.92 5.23 -0.10
N ASP A 185 16.45 5.03 1.10
CA ASP A 185 15.65 4.64 2.26
C ASP A 185 14.53 5.64 2.58
N ASP A 186 14.83 6.95 2.51
CA ASP A 186 13.87 8.03 2.70
C ASP A 186 12.67 7.95 1.73
N ARG A 187 12.89 7.56 0.46
CA ARG A 187 11.82 7.42 -0.55
C ARG A 187 11.13 6.05 -0.52
N ASP A 188 11.56 5.19 0.35
CA ASP A 188 11.01 3.84 0.54
C ASP A 188 10.19 3.71 1.84
N GLY A 189 9.96 4.83 2.54
CA GLY A 189 9.30 4.84 3.85
C GLY A 189 10.10 4.17 4.95
N GLY A 190 11.43 4.18 4.83
CA GLY A 190 12.34 3.52 5.76
C GLY A 190 13.52 4.43 6.13
N GLU A 191 13.21 5.66 6.53
CA GLU A 191 14.20 6.66 6.92
C GLU A 191 15.13 6.12 8.00
N LEU A 192 16.43 6.38 7.84
CA LEU A 192 17.48 5.90 8.75
C LEU A 192 17.62 4.37 8.80
N SER A 193 17.20 3.67 7.74
CA SER A 193 17.40 2.23 7.59
C SER A 193 18.89 1.88 7.67
N ILE A 194 19.26 0.87 8.45
CA ILE A 194 20.64 0.37 8.58
C ILE A 194 21.16 -0.13 7.21
N GLY A 195 20.31 -0.80 6.43
CA GLY A 195 20.62 -1.24 5.07
C GLY A 195 20.82 -0.07 4.08
N GLY A 196 20.26 1.10 4.39
CA GLY A 196 20.41 2.33 3.62
C GLY A 196 19.89 2.26 2.19
N HIS A 197 20.50 3.04 1.32
CA HIS A 197 20.15 3.14 -0.10
C HIS A 197 20.58 1.91 -0.88
N GLY A 198 19.79 1.49 -1.89
CA GLY A 198 20.18 0.36 -2.71
C GLY A 198 19.02 -0.28 -3.49
N PHE A 199 19.24 -1.49 -3.95
CA PHE A 199 18.19 -2.38 -4.43
C PHE A 199 17.56 -3.02 -3.20
N ARG A 200 16.41 -2.47 -2.80
CA ARG A 200 15.75 -2.84 -1.54
C ARG A 200 14.68 -3.90 -1.78
N PRO A 201 14.48 -4.85 -0.84
CA PRO A 201 13.41 -5.83 -0.94
C PRO A 201 12.01 -5.20 -1.10
N THR A 202 11.74 -4.08 -0.44
CA THR A 202 10.46 -3.32 -0.50
C THR A 202 10.09 -2.92 -1.91
N LEU A 203 10.78 -1.94 -2.50
CA LEU A 203 10.43 -1.44 -3.85
C LEU A 203 10.39 -2.56 -4.89
N ASN A 204 11.33 -3.50 -4.84
CA ASN A 204 11.35 -4.60 -5.80
C ASN A 204 10.16 -5.55 -5.62
N SER A 205 9.68 -5.77 -4.39
CA SER A 205 8.45 -6.52 -4.13
C SER A 205 7.20 -5.75 -4.58
N PHE A 206 7.17 -4.43 -4.37
CA PHE A 206 6.08 -3.58 -4.82
C PHE A 206 5.94 -3.60 -6.34
N MET A 207 7.04 -3.49 -7.06
CA MET A 207 7.04 -3.58 -8.52
C MET A 207 6.65 -4.99 -9.03
N TYR A 208 6.99 -6.04 -8.31
CA TYR A 208 6.47 -7.38 -8.59
C TYR A 208 4.95 -7.45 -8.39
N GLY A 209 4.45 -6.96 -7.25
CA GLY A 209 3.03 -6.93 -6.93
C GLY A 209 2.22 -6.15 -7.97
N ASP A 210 2.70 -4.96 -8.34
CA ASP A 210 2.09 -4.12 -9.36
C ASP A 210 2.09 -4.77 -10.74
N ALA A 211 3.18 -5.41 -11.15
CA ALA A 211 3.21 -6.16 -12.41
C ALA A 211 2.20 -7.30 -12.42
N MET A 212 2.11 -8.07 -11.33
CA MET A 212 1.10 -9.13 -11.19
C MET A 212 -0.32 -8.58 -11.22
N ALA A 213 -0.57 -7.45 -10.56
CA ALA A 213 -1.88 -6.80 -10.56
C ALA A 213 -2.26 -6.30 -11.96
N ILE A 214 -1.36 -5.58 -12.65
CA ILE A 214 -1.61 -5.12 -14.03
C ILE A 214 -1.88 -6.31 -14.96
N SER A 215 -1.15 -7.42 -14.83
CA SER A 215 -1.41 -8.65 -15.58
C SER A 215 -2.83 -9.17 -15.35
N ARG A 216 -3.28 -9.23 -14.09
CA ARG A 216 -4.64 -9.68 -13.73
C ARG A 216 -5.72 -8.72 -14.23
N ILE A 217 -5.49 -7.41 -14.14
CA ILE A 217 -6.40 -6.38 -14.65
C ILE A 217 -6.49 -6.47 -16.19
N ALA A 218 -5.37 -6.67 -16.86
CA ALA A 218 -5.33 -6.86 -18.31
C ALA A 218 -6.11 -8.11 -18.75
N ASN A 219 -6.04 -9.20 -17.98
CA ASN A 219 -6.86 -10.39 -18.20
C ASN A 219 -8.36 -10.08 -18.09
N LEU A 220 -8.79 -9.33 -17.05
CA LEU A 220 -10.17 -8.85 -16.92
C LEU A 220 -10.59 -7.98 -18.12
N ALA A 221 -9.68 -7.15 -18.63
CA ALA A 221 -9.89 -6.33 -19.82
C ALA A 221 -9.78 -7.11 -21.15
N ARG A 222 -9.49 -8.40 -21.13
CA ARG A 222 -9.23 -9.26 -22.31
C ARG A 222 -8.08 -8.76 -23.20
N LYS A 223 -7.05 -8.17 -22.60
CA LYS A 223 -5.84 -7.66 -23.26
C LYS A 223 -4.67 -8.62 -23.07
N GLN A 224 -4.67 -9.70 -23.83
CA GLN A 224 -3.74 -10.83 -23.66
C GLN A 224 -2.26 -10.44 -23.78
N ASP A 225 -1.92 -9.53 -24.70
CA ASP A 225 -0.54 -9.10 -24.91
C ASP A 225 0.00 -8.39 -23.66
N ILE A 226 -0.80 -7.50 -23.06
CA ILE A 226 -0.47 -6.78 -21.82
C ILE A 226 -0.39 -7.77 -20.65
N GLU A 227 -1.33 -8.70 -20.54
CA GLU A 227 -1.29 -9.76 -19.52
C GLU A 227 0.04 -10.51 -19.55
N ASN A 228 0.45 -10.98 -20.73
CA ASN A 228 1.66 -11.75 -20.91
C ASN A 228 2.93 -10.92 -20.64
N GLU A 229 2.96 -9.66 -21.09
CA GLU A 229 4.07 -8.73 -20.85
C GLU A 229 4.30 -8.56 -19.34
N TYR A 230 3.26 -8.18 -18.59
CA TYR A 230 3.39 -7.88 -17.18
C TYR A 230 3.62 -9.11 -16.32
N ARG A 231 3.08 -10.27 -16.72
CA ARG A 231 3.43 -11.56 -16.10
C ARG A 231 4.91 -11.88 -16.28
N SER A 232 5.47 -11.61 -17.46
CA SER A 232 6.90 -11.78 -17.73
C SER A 232 7.76 -10.83 -16.91
N LYS A 233 7.36 -9.54 -16.79
CA LYS A 233 8.03 -8.55 -15.93
C LYS A 233 8.06 -9.03 -14.47
N ALA A 234 6.92 -9.45 -13.93
CA ALA A 234 6.83 -10.00 -12.58
C ALA A 234 7.77 -11.19 -12.38
N SER A 235 7.75 -12.17 -13.29
CA SER A 235 8.64 -13.35 -13.20
C SER A 235 10.12 -12.97 -13.21
N LYS A 236 10.51 -11.98 -14.01
CA LYS A 236 11.89 -11.48 -14.03
C LYS A 236 12.31 -10.85 -12.71
N ILE A 237 11.45 -9.98 -12.14
CA ILE A 237 11.72 -9.35 -10.85
C ILE A 237 11.83 -10.40 -9.75
N LYS A 238 10.90 -11.36 -9.68
CA LYS A 238 10.93 -12.46 -8.72
C LYS A 238 12.28 -13.18 -8.75
N ASN A 239 12.71 -13.61 -9.93
CA ASN A 239 13.97 -14.32 -10.09
C ASN A 239 15.17 -13.46 -9.64
N LEU A 240 15.18 -12.17 -9.99
CA LEU A 240 16.24 -11.26 -9.59
C LEU A 240 16.27 -11.00 -8.08
N VAL A 241 15.12 -10.86 -7.44
CA VAL A 241 15.02 -10.68 -5.98
C VAL A 241 15.55 -11.92 -5.27
N GLN A 242 15.12 -13.11 -5.69
CA GLN A 242 15.58 -14.38 -5.11
C GLN A 242 17.07 -14.63 -5.32
N ASP A 243 17.61 -14.27 -6.48
CA ASP A 243 19.02 -14.48 -6.83
C ASP A 243 19.95 -13.42 -6.20
N LYS A 244 19.52 -12.16 -6.13
CA LYS A 244 20.42 -11.05 -5.80
C LYS A 244 20.21 -10.45 -4.41
N LEU A 245 19.02 -10.58 -3.83
CA LEU A 245 18.71 -9.96 -2.52
C LEU A 245 18.62 -10.97 -1.38
N TRP A 246 18.62 -12.27 -1.68
CA TRP A 246 18.64 -13.31 -0.66
C TRP A 246 20.06 -13.59 -0.19
N ASP A 247 20.28 -13.44 1.09
CA ASP A 247 21.50 -13.86 1.76
C ASP A 247 21.35 -15.32 2.23
N SER A 248 22.06 -16.21 1.59
CA SER A 248 22.01 -17.64 1.89
C SER A 248 22.64 -18.04 3.24
N GLU A 249 23.51 -17.19 3.78
CA GLU A 249 24.12 -17.41 5.08
C GLU A 249 23.17 -17.02 6.22
N SER A 250 22.65 -15.78 6.21
CA SER A 250 21.72 -15.31 7.23
C SER A 250 20.26 -15.70 6.97
N LYS A 251 19.95 -16.34 5.80
CA LYS A 251 18.59 -16.76 5.41
C LYS A 251 17.59 -15.61 5.43
N PHE A 252 17.96 -14.48 4.82
CA PHE A 252 17.16 -13.28 4.85
C PHE A 252 17.30 -12.42 3.60
N PHE A 253 16.23 -11.70 3.18
CA PHE A 253 16.33 -10.71 2.11
C PHE A 253 16.91 -9.40 2.64
N LYS A 254 17.98 -8.94 1.98
CA LYS A 254 18.76 -7.77 2.40
C LYS A 254 18.91 -6.78 1.25
N VAL A 255 19.38 -5.58 1.58
CA VAL A 255 19.68 -4.52 0.61
C VAL A 255 20.97 -4.84 -0.14
N LEU A 256 20.93 -4.76 -1.48
CA LEU A 256 22.10 -4.79 -2.32
C LEU A 256 22.55 -3.35 -2.63
N PRO A 257 23.80 -2.96 -2.33
CA PRO A 257 24.32 -1.63 -2.67
C PRO A 257 24.24 -1.34 -4.19
N LYS A 258 24.18 -0.05 -4.57
CA LYS A 258 24.14 0.39 -5.97
C LYS A 258 25.33 -0.11 -6.78
N GLU A 259 26.48 -0.15 -6.17
CA GLU A 259 27.75 -0.57 -6.77
C GLU A 259 27.86 -2.10 -6.90
N GLY A 260 26.90 -2.83 -6.35
CA GLY A 260 26.97 -4.28 -6.23
C GLY A 260 27.84 -4.72 -5.05
N GLY A 261 28.36 -5.94 -5.12
CA GLY A 261 29.20 -6.53 -4.06
C GLY A 261 28.35 -7.28 -3.01
N ALA A 262 28.80 -7.27 -1.75
CA ALA A 262 28.11 -7.94 -0.66
C ALA A 262 26.80 -7.25 -0.28
N LEU A 263 25.81 -8.04 0.09
CA LEU A 263 24.58 -7.54 0.71
C LEU A 263 24.90 -6.82 2.02
N LYS A 264 24.08 -5.80 2.35
CA LYS A 264 24.21 -5.09 3.63
C LYS A 264 23.97 -6.04 4.78
N ASP A 265 24.80 -5.97 5.81
CA ASP A 265 24.64 -6.81 6.99
C ASP A 265 23.59 -6.21 7.96
N ALA A 266 22.33 -6.24 7.50
CA ALA A 266 21.18 -5.78 8.26
C ALA A 266 19.95 -6.62 7.95
N ARG A 267 19.34 -7.19 8.98
CA ARG A 267 18.02 -7.84 8.92
C ARG A 267 16.98 -6.84 9.43
N GLU A 268 16.19 -6.31 8.51
CA GLU A 268 15.17 -5.31 8.81
C GLU A 268 13.80 -5.80 8.35
N LEU A 269 12.71 -5.33 8.97
CA LEU A 269 11.34 -5.79 8.65
C LEU A 269 11.00 -5.69 7.16
N HIS A 270 11.56 -4.74 6.44
CA HIS A 270 11.37 -4.63 5.00
C HIS A 270 11.87 -5.86 4.20
N GLY A 271 12.74 -6.69 4.77
CA GLY A 271 13.15 -7.97 4.19
C GLY A 271 12.03 -9.00 4.11
N TYR A 272 10.91 -8.78 4.81
CA TYR A 272 9.70 -9.62 4.68
C TYR A 272 8.74 -9.15 3.58
N ALA A 273 8.99 -8.01 2.94
CA ALA A 273 8.13 -7.49 1.86
C ALA A 273 7.87 -8.50 0.71
N PRO A 274 8.81 -9.38 0.31
CA PRO A 274 8.54 -10.40 -0.69
C PRO A 274 7.35 -11.31 -0.36
N TRP A 275 7.16 -11.69 0.91
CA TRP A 275 6.04 -12.56 1.32
C TRP A 275 4.69 -11.87 1.31
N TYR A 276 4.65 -10.55 1.48
CA TYR A 276 3.41 -9.79 1.35
C TYR A 276 2.73 -10.00 -0.01
N PHE A 277 3.52 -10.22 -1.06
CA PHE A 277 3.05 -10.47 -2.42
C PHE A 277 3.10 -11.96 -2.83
N ASN A 278 3.34 -12.88 -1.89
CA ASN A 278 3.55 -14.31 -2.17
C ASN A 278 4.63 -14.53 -3.25
N MET A 279 5.69 -13.73 -3.22
CA MET A 279 6.76 -13.79 -4.23
C MET A 279 7.69 -14.99 -4.04
N PRO A 280 8.23 -15.30 -2.84
CA PRO A 280 9.24 -16.35 -2.68
C PRO A 280 8.69 -17.73 -3.01
N ASP A 281 9.50 -18.54 -3.67
CA ASP A 281 9.27 -19.98 -3.81
C ASP A 281 9.49 -20.70 -2.48
N SER A 282 9.25 -22.02 -2.45
CA SER A 282 9.61 -22.84 -1.28
C SER A 282 11.11 -22.83 -1.04
N GLY A 283 11.53 -22.86 0.23
CA GLY A 283 12.93 -22.89 0.64
C GLY A 283 13.46 -21.57 1.23
N TYR A 284 12.62 -20.53 1.27
CA TYR A 284 12.97 -19.23 1.87
C TYR A 284 12.35 -19.04 3.27
N GLU A 285 11.57 -19.99 3.76
CA GLU A 285 10.76 -19.89 4.99
C GLU A 285 11.60 -19.77 6.25
N GLU A 286 12.89 -20.10 6.20
CA GLU A 286 13.77 -19.95 7.36
C GLU A 286 13.86 -18.52 7.89
N ALA A 287 13.62 -17.51 7.04
CA ALA A 287 13.56 -16.12 7.46
C ALA A 287 12.54 -15.86 8.60
N TRP A 288 11.46 -16.63 8.64
CA TRP A 288 10.42 -16.48 9.65
C TRP A 288 10.87 -16.86 11.08
N LYS A 289 11.97 -17.61 11.20
CA LYS A 289 12.55 -17.94 12.52
C LYS A 289 13.03 -16.71 13.29
N GLU A 290 13.28 -15.60 12.60
CA GLU A 290 13.69 -14.35 13.24
C GLU A 290 12.52 -13.63 13.98
N LEU A 291 11.26 -13.99 13.68
CA LEU A 291 10.07 -13.40 14.29
C LEU A 291 9.42 -14.31 15.35
N MET A 292 9.86 -15.55 15.46
CA MET A 292 9.34 -16.55 16.40
C MET A 292 10.25 -16.72 17.59
#